data_6fe5596e80ded6d1f646b53a526189c4
#
_entry.id   6fe5596e80ded6d1f646b53a526189c4
#
_cell.length_a   1.000
_cell.length_b   1.000
_cell.length_c   1.000
_cell.angle_alpha   90.00
_cell.angle_beta   90.00
_cell.angle_gamma   90.00
#
_symmetry.space_group_name_H-M   'P 1'
#
loop_
_entity.id
_entity.type
_entity.pdbx_description
1 polymer ?
#
loop_
_entity_poly.entity_id
_entity_poly.type
_entity_poly.pdbx_seq_one_letter_code
_entity_poly.pdbx_strand_id
1 'polypeptide(L)'
;VRRSPWFHSTRAAFWGAIPAAVVFALSDRAPAPRAPALLAEPAPPSHRPAEPVDASAAAAPPIDASAAEPVDAGPPFERPTSLIALATWTPVRVEPRRDAQALGYLRAGATVDILDGPAGRDGCVVHRDHPEGGWYRVRGGGYVCVGGGFAVPAPYRGYRAPTQPDLDAGMPYPYGINYGQSIMYRRLPTLADLRVYEPWRFSRSTPDAGPVAAAEGLDAGTPPTSPAGTEADPSDTADNRAARRVAEVRDAGGPPRLGDLAGERGGPVVRRLLSGMYVALDRTIRSSGTDEVYWRTQSGGFVRNGRLAPVRNWSRFQGQVLDETHQLPLAWMVSETGWEYTPFANGLGASSHRRVPRLTPFVLADAPPIRSGAQTFWRTVDGRAVNQRNVRRALLRTPPEGVGPTEKWIDVDLDEQVLVAYEGARPVFATLISSGRGDRNSGVRNYESPTGSFRIQSRHITNTMDGDTAGDGPYSIEDVPWVMYFHGSYAIHGAFWHSYFGWRMSHGCINMSPPDARWLFLWADPALPAGWHGVYSGTTQPGARVELRHSRANAPEEGRPASAARAMPVAPTQ
;
A
#
# COMPACT_ATOMS: atom_id res chain seq x y z
N VAL A 1 -64.12 14.75 25.35
CA VAL A 1 -63.81 15.91 26.25
C VAL A 1 -62.34 15.84 26.63
N ARG A 2 -61.61 16.92 26.29
CA ARG A 2 -60.23 17.32 26.69
C ARG A 2 -59.07 16.54 26.08
N ARG A 3 -58.49 17.09 25.02
CA ARG A 3 -57.26 17.84 24.70
C ARG A 3 -56.00 17.52 25.53
N SER A 4 -55.00 17.03 24.78
CA SER A 4 -53.54 17.25 24.75
C SER A 4 -52.83 17.91 25.91
N PRO A 5 -51.46 17.76 26.05
CA PRO A 5 -50.49 18.31 25.10
C PRO A 5 -49.21 17.46 24.89
N TRP A 6 -48.63 17.54 23.68
CA TRP A 6 -47.24 17.78 23.25
C TRP A 6 -46.11 17.42 24.20
N PHE A 7 -45.36 16.36 23.84
CA PHE A 7 -43.94 16.25 24.16
C PHE A 7 -43.13 16.25 22.87
N HIS A 8 -42.49 17.38 22.60
CA HIS A 8 -41.35 17.46 21.71
C HIS A 8 -40.15 16.81 22.41
N SER A 9 -39.76 15.62 21.99
CA SER A 9 -38.43 15.10 22.28
C SER A 9 -37.54 15.42 21.10
N THR A 10 -36.81 16.51 21.20
CA THR A 10 -35.61 16.78 20.38
C THR A 10 -34.60 15.67 20.63
N ARG A 11 -34.56 14.67 19.76
CA ARG A 11 -33.42 13.79 19.65
C ARG A 11 -32.30 14.61 19.00
N ALA A 12 -31.43 15.15 19.82
CA ALA A 12 -30.11 15.58 19.41
C ALA A 12 -29.41 14.36 18.78
N ALA A 13 -29.25 14.42 17.47
CA ALA A 13 -28.38 13.49 16.77
C ALA A 13 -26.95 13.76 17.24
N PHE A 14 -26.44 12.92 18.10
CA PHE A 14 -25.00 12.81 18.34
C PHE A 14 -24.38 12.24 17.05
N TRP A 15 -24.08 13.11 16.12
CA TRP A 15 -23.07 12.87 15.12
C TRP A 15 -21.73 12.94 15.84
N GLY A 16 -21.32 11.82 16.44
CA GLY A 16 -19.94 11.64 16.79
C GLY A 16 -19.14 11.77 15.48
N ALA A 17 -18.39 12.85 15.37
CA ALA A 17 -17.42 13.02 14.30
C ALA A 17 -16.45 11.84 14.38
N ILE A 18 -16.65 10.85 13.52
CA ILE A 18 -15.61 9.89 13.15
C ILE A 18 -14.54 10.78 12.51
N PRO A 19 -13.29 10.80 13.02
CA PRO A 19 -12.24 11.57 12.38
C PRO A 19 -12.22 11.15 10.91
N ALA A 20 -12.23 12.13 10.02
CA ALA A 20 -12.24 11.97 8.59
C ALA A 20 -11.27 10.85 8.21
N ALA A 21 -11.80 9.83 7.53
CA ALA A 21 -11.00 8.71 7.09
C ALA A 21 -9.78 9.27 6.37
N VAL A 22 -8.60 8.80 6.78
CA VAL A 22 -7.33 9.12 6.16
C VAL A 22 -7.46 8.79 4.68
N VAL A 23 -7.45 9.78 3.85
CA VAL A 23 -7.71 9.68 2.43
C VAL A 23 -6.43 10.09 1.69
N PHE A 24 -5.96 9.23 0.82
CA PHE A 24 -4.65 9.25 0.18
C PHE A 24 -4.51 10.30 -0.91
N ALA A 25 -3.44 11.06 -0.92
CA ALA A 25 -3.01 11.83 -2.06
C ALA A 25 -1.60 11.44 -2.49
N LEU A 26 -1.47 11.25 -3.75
CA LEU A 26 -0.21 11.15 -4.43
C LEU A 26 0.13 12.54 -4.97
N SER A 27 1.13 13.19 -4.42
CA SER A 27 1.65 14.40 -5.02
C SER A 27 2.61 13.98 -6.12
N ASP A 28 2.17 14.06 -7.37
CA ASP A 28 3.05 14.04 -8.51
C ASP A 28 3.31 15.44 -9.02
N ARG A 29 4.57 15.82 -8.93
CA ARG A 29 5.34 16.47 -10.01
C ARG A 29 6.80 16.52 -9.62
N ALA A 30 7.51 15.41 -9.89
CA ALA A 30 8.89 15.57 -10.28
C ALA A 30 8.91 16.21 -11.68
N PRO A 31 9.77 17.22 -11.95
CA PRO A 31 9.92 17.73 -13.30
C PRO A 31 10.39 16.57 -14.19
N ALA A 32 9.76 16.44 -15.36
CA ALA A 32 10.16 15.47 -16.37
C ALA A 32 11.67 15.54 -16.57
N PRO A 33 12.39 14.41 -16.56
CA PRO A 33 13.79 14.41 -16.91
C PRO A 33 13.89 14.88 -18.36
N ARG A 34 14.64 15.98 -18.56
CA ARG A 34 15.08 16.38 -19.90
C ARG A 34 15.82 15.20 -20.50
N ALA A 35 15.40 14.79 -21.69
CA ALA A 35 16.09 13.79 -22.47
C ALA A 35 17.57 14.16 -22.56
N PRO A 36 18.52 13.25 -22.26
CA PRO A 36 19.92 13.51 -22.49
C PRO A 36 20.14 13.62 -24.01
N ALA A 37 20.85 14.68 -24.40
CA ALA A 37 21.34 14.85 -25.75
C ALA A 37 22.17 13.62 -26.13
N LEU A 38 21.88 13.04 -27.27
CA LEU A 38 22.67 11.97 -27.91
C LEU A 38 24.11 12.50 -28.10
N LEU A 39 25.01 12.10 -27.22
CA LEU A 39 26.44 12.17 -27.45
C LEU A 39 26.82 10.94 -28.27
N ALA A 40 27.45 11.20 -29.43
CA ALA A 40 27.95 10.19 -30.36
C ALA A 40 28.89 9.21 -29.63
N GLU A 41 28.67 7.91 -29.85
CA GLU A 41 29.57 6.85 -29.39
C GLU A 41 30.97 7.03 -30.00
N PRO A 42 32.07 6.90 -29.21
CA PRO A 42 33.41 6.75 -29.75
C PRO A 42 33.56 5.31 -30.35
N ALA A 43 34.11 5.25 -31.52
CA ALA A 43 34.42 4.02 -32.23
C ALA A 43 35.34 3.09 -31.39
N PRO A 44 35.17 1.76 -31.48
CA PRO A 44 36.01 0.80 -30.76
C PRO A 44 37.45 0.81 -31.27
N PRO A 45 38.46 0.65 -30.35
CA PRO A 45 39.87 0.56 -30.77
C PRO A 45 40.14 -0.72 -31.57
N SER A 46 40.83 -0.55 -32.67
CA SER A 46 41.30 -1.63 -33.53
C SER A 46 42.33 -2.52 -32.82
N HIS A 47 42.04 -3.81 -32.72
CA HIS A 47 42.99 -4.82 -32.26
C HIS A 47 44.11 -5.03 -33.28
N ARG A 48 45.37 -4.72 -32.87
CA ARG A 48 46.56 -5.25 -33.52
C ARG A 48 46.86 -6.65 -32.93
N PRO A 49 47.24 -7.62 -33.74
CA PRO A 49 47.67 -8.92 -33.24
C PRO A 49 49.01 -8.79 -32.51
N ALA A 50 49.12 -9.41 -31.35
CA ALA A 50 50.38 -9.53 -30.62
C ALA A 50 51.24 -10.65 -31.24
N GLU A 51 52.52 -10.36 -31.47
CA GLU A 51 53.55 -11.31 -31.86
C GLU A 51 53.83 -12.34 -30.74
N PRO A 52 54.21 -13.59 -31.10
CA PRO A 52 54.53 -14.63 -30.10
C PRO A 52 55.87 -14.36 -29.42
N VAL A 53 55.83 -14.33 -28.05
CA VAL A 53 57.05 -14.26 -27.24
C VAL A 53 57.56 -15.67 -26.94
N ASP A 54 58.81 -15.89 -27.28
CA ASP A 54 59.57 -17.15 -27.15
C ASP A 54 59.70 -17.57 -25.68
N ALA A 55 59.24 -18.76 -25.32
CA ALA A 55 59.30 -19.36 -24.00
C ALA A 55 60.53 -20.23 -23.87
N SER A 56 61.64 -19.64 -23.50
CA SER A 56 62.79 -20.35 -22.97
C SER A 56 63.09 -19.85 -21.57
N ALA A 57 62.62 -20.54 -20.55
CA ALA A 57 63.03 -20.31 -19.17
C ALA A 57 63.17 -21.64 -18.43
N ALA A 58 64.33 -21.80 -17.88
CA ALA A 58 64.91 -22.89 -17.14
C ALA A 58 64.02 -23.56 -16.08
N ALA A 59 64.12 -24.88 -16.03
CA ALA A 59 63.54 -25.75 -15.01
C ALA A 59 64.12 -25.44 -13.61
N ALA A 60 63.28 -25.18 -12.63
CA ALA A 60 63.61 -25.15 -11.22
C ALA A 60 63.68 -26.60 -10.66
N PRO A 61 64.55 -26.88 -9.66
CA PRO A 61 64.70 -28.24 -9.14
C PRO A 61 63.45 -28.74 -8.38
N PRO A 62 63.22 -30.05 -8.32
CA PRO A 62 62.07 -30.61 -7.62
C PRO A 62 62.15 -30.35 -6.13
N ILE A 63 61.12 -29.78 -5.54
CA ILE A 63 60.91 -29.70 -4.11
C ILE A 63 60.43 -31.04 -3.62
N ASP A 64 61.16 -31.62 -2.67
CA ASP A 64 60.89 -32.87 -1.98
C ASP A 64 59.51 -32.82 -1.32
N ALA A 65 58.55 -33.60 -1.81
CA ALA A 65 57.21 -33.73 -1.31
C ALA A 65 57.10 -34.87 -0.32
N SER A 66 57.89 -34.79 0.77
CA SER A 66 57.81 -35.73 1.87
C SER A 66 57.61 -34.97 3.18
N ALA A 67 56.44 -35.24 3.79
CA ALA A 67 55.96 -34.76 5.10
C ALA A 67 55.13 -33.45 5.10
N ALA A 68 53.96 -33.50 4.48
CA ALA A 68 52.81 -32.74 4.99
C ALA A 68 51.93 -33.73 5.75
N GLU A 69 51.88 -33.62 7.08
CA GLU A 69 50.85 -34.28 7.88
C GLU A 69 49.46 -33.93 7.32
N PRO A 70 48.48 -34.88 7.29
CA PRO A 70 47.14 -34.57 6.89
C PRO A 70 46.57 -33.53 7.86
N VAL A 71 46.42 -32.30 7.39
CA VAL A 71 45.61 -31.29 8.07
C VAL A 71 44.24 -31.92 8.22
N ASP A 72 43.85 -32.13 9.49
CA ASP A 72 42.54 -32.64 9.85
C ASP A 72 41.48 -31.84 9.09
N ALA A 73 40.94 -32.48 8.06
CA ALA A 73 39.85 -31.90 7.28
C ALA A 73 38.67 -31.86 8.26
N GLY A 74 38.42 -30.69 8.82
CA GLY A 74 37.24 -30.47 9.63
C GLY A 74 35.99 -31.06 8.96
N PRO A 75 34.94 -31.32 9.71
CA PRO A 75 33.76 -32.01 9.19
C PRO A 75 33.35 -31.42 7.84
N PRO A 76 32.96 -32.26 6.86
CA PRO A 76 32.64 -31.80 5.51
C PRO A 76 31.61 -30.67 5.59
N PHE A 77 31.91 -29.55 4.97
CA PHE A 77 31.03 -28.38 4.92
C PHE A 77 29.69 -28.82 4.30
N GLU A 78 28.65 -28.96 5.15
CA GLU A 78 27.31 -29.21 4.67
C GLU A 78 26.81 -27.95 3.96
N ARG A 79 26.54 -28.03 2.67
CA ARG A 79 26.00 -26.93 1.91
C ARG A 79 24.65 -26.52 2.51
N PRO A 80 24.40 -25.21 2.73
CA PRO A 80 23.14 -24.80 3.26
C PRO A 80 22.03 -25.14 2.26
N THR A 81 20.88 -25.62 2.74
CA THR A 81 19.71 -25.97 1.91
C THR A 81 18.73 -24.82 1.77
N SER A 82 18.82 -23.81 2.64
CA SER A 82 17.95 -22.63 2.62
C SER A 82 18.65 -21.39 3.15
N LEU A 83 18.12 -20.24 2.78
CA LEU A 83 18.54 -18.91 3.23
C LEU A 83 17.45 -18.27 4.06
N ILE A 84 17.84 -17.43 5.02
CA ILE A 84 16.95 -16.52 5.74
C ILE A 84 17.35 -15.06 5.47
N ALA A 85 16.39 -14.23 5.09
CA ALA A 85 16.61 -12.81 4.88
C ALA A 85 16.71 -12.06 6.22
N LEU A 86 17.69 -11.18 6.35
CA LEU A 86 17.91 -10.34 7.53
C LEU A 86 17.40 -8.91 7.34
N ALA A 87 17.45 -8.40 6.10
CA ALA A 87 17.04 -7.06 5.77
C ALA A 87 15.54 -6.99 5.44
N THR A 88 14.94 -5.82 5.66
CA THR A 88 13.55 -5.55 5.27
C THR A 88 13.34 -5.60 3.76
N TRP A 89 14.40 -5.47 2.99
CA TRP A 89 14.42 -5.63 1.54
C TRP A 89 15.70 -6.34 1.12
N THR A 90 15.59 -7.62 0.77
CA THR A 90 16.67 -8.48 0.27
C THR A 90 16.37 -8.82 -1.18
N PRO A 91 17.03 -8.17 -2.16
CA PRO A 91 16.68 -8.34 -3.58
C PRO A 91 17.02 -9.73 -4.08
N VAL A 92 16.13 -10.30 -4.88
CA VAL A 92 16.37 -11.46 -5.73
C VAL A 92 16.64 -10.94 -7.14
N ARG A 93 17.81 -11.26 -7.69
CA ARG A 93 18.29 -10.69 -8.95
C ARG A 93 18.30 -11.70 -10.08
N VAL A 94 18.16 -11.23 -11.32
CA VAL A 94 18.17 -12.09 -12.51
C VAL A 94 19.54 -12.75 -12.73
N GLU A 95 20.63 -12.08 -12.34
CA GLU A 95 22.02 -12.54 -12.47
C GLU A 95 22.76 -12.40 -11.12
N PRO A 96 23.87 -13.18 -10.91
CA PRO A 96 24.62 -13.15 -9.65
C PRO A 96 25.55 -11.94 -9.54
N ARG A 97 25.02 -10.72 -9.68
CA ARG A 97 25.73 -9.45 -9.54
C ARG A 97 24.81 -8.34 -8.99
N ARG A 98 25.41 -7.37 -8.30
CA ARG A 98 24.69 -6.37 -7.51
C ARG A 98 23.82 -5.42 -8.34
N ASP A 99 24.24 -5.06 -9.53
CA ASP A 99 23.56 -4.13 -10.42
C ASP A 99 22.57 -4.81 -11.39
N ALA A 100 22.49 -6.16 -11.38
CA ALA A 100 21.49 -6.89 -12.14
C ALA A 100 20.05 -6.48 -11.75
N GLN A 101 19.14 -6.60 -12.70
CA GLN A 101 17.72 -6.33 -12.48
C GLN A 101 17.17 -7.20 -11.34
N ALA A 102 16.36 -6.59 -10.45
CA ALA A 102 15.65 -7.34 -9.43
C ALA A 102 14.38 -7.99 -10.02
N LEU A 103 14.21 -9.29 -9.78
CA LEU A 103 12.98 -10.03 -10.07
C LEU A 103 11.92 -9.83 -8.98
N GLY A 104 12.37 -9.52 -7.78
CA GLY A 104 11.56 -9.34 -6.59
C GLY A 104 12.45 -9.24 -5.35
N TYR A 105 11.89 -9.51 -4.19
CA TYR A 105 12.65 -9.45 -2.94
C TYR A 105 12.05 -10.34 -1.84
N LEU A 106 12.93 -10.70 -0.90
CA LEU A 106 12.59 -11.32 0.37
C LEU A 106 12.53 -10.23 1.45
N ARG A 107 11.73 -10.46 2.47
CA ARG A 107 11.65 -9.58 3.65
C ARG A 107 12.32 -10.26 4.86
N ALA A 108 12.77 -9.48 5.83
CA ALA A 108 13.38 -9.96 7.05
C ALA A 108 12.61 -11.14 7.69
N GLY A 109 13.29 -12.24 7.95
CA GLY A 109 12.71 -13.47 8.47
C GLY A 109 12.16 -14.43 7.41
N ALA A 110 11.98 -14.00 6.16
CA ALA A 110 11.57 -14.90 5.08
C ALA A 110 12.66 -15.92 4.79
N THR A 111 12.24 -17.18 4.57
CA THR A 111 13.13 -18.28 4.23
C THR A 111 12.87 -18.75 2.81
N VAL A 112 13.93 -19.06 2.07
CA VAL A 112 13.85 -19.56 0.70
C VAL A 112 14.85 -20.69 0.49
N ASP A 113 14.45 -21.73 -0.26
CA ASP A 113 15.32 -22.86 -0.57
C ASP A 113 16.40 -22.46 -1.56
N ILE A 114 17.61 -22.97 -1.34
CA ILE A 114 18.73 -22.89 -2.26
C ILE A 114 18.60 -23.99 -3.31
N LEU A 115 18.78 -23.62 -4.57
CA LEU A 115 18.86 -24.57 -5.67
C LEU A 115 20.31 -24.87 -6.06
N ASP A 116 21.17 -23.84 -6.00
CA ASP A 116 22.58 -23.94 -6.38
C ASP A 116 23.38 -22.74 -5.84
N GLY A 117 24.73 -22.88 -5.78
CA GLY A 117 25.65 -21.79 -5.44
C GLY A 117 26.80 -22.18 -4.55
N PRO A 118 27.69 -21.23 -4.25
CA PRO A 118 27.67 -19.84 -4.71
C PRO A 118 28.13 -19.67 -6.17
N ALA A 119 27.42 -18.86 -6.93
CA ALA A 119 27.71 -18.55 -8.34
C ALA A 119 28.65 -17.31 -8.48
N GLY A 120 29.50 -17.05 -7.52
CA GLY A 120 30.43 -15.92 -7.50
C GLY A 120 30.11 -14.91 -6.39
N ARG A 121 30.88 -13.80 -6.39
CA ARG A 121 30.83 -12.79 -5.32
C ARG A 121 30.69 -11.35 -5.85
N ASP A 122 30.40 -11.15 -7.12
CA ASP A 122 30.37 -9.82 -7.73
C ASP A 122 29.40 -8.88 -6.99
N GLY A 123 29.97 -7.86 -6.33
CA GLY A 123 29.22 -6.89 -5.49
C GLY A 123 28.51 -7.48 -4.27
N CYS A 124 28.67 -8.77 -3.96
CA CYS A 124 28.17 -9.42 -2.75
C CYS A 124 29.23 -9.36 -1.66
N VAL A 125 29.07 -8.46 -0.69
CA VAL A 125 30.01 -8.30 0.43
C VAL A 125 29.86 -9.48 1.39
N VAL A 126 30.88 -10.31 1.47
CA VAL A 126 30.89 -11.50 2.33
C VAL A 126 31.32 -11.12 3.75
N HIS A 127 30.58 -11.59 4.73
CA HIS A 127 30.92 -11.41 6.14
C HIS A 127 32.04 -12.40 6.56
N ARG A 128 32.90 -11.99 7.50
CA ARG A 128 34.00 -12.86 7.99
C ARG A 128 33.50 -14.16 8.57
N ASP A 129 32.35 -14.14 9.24
CA ASP A 129 31.71 -15.28 9.89
C ASP A 129 30.99 -16.22 8.91
N HIS A 130 30.92 -15.83 7.62
CA HIS A 130 30.27 -16.59 6.55
C HIS A 130 31.17 -16.63 5.31
N PRO A 131 32.32 -17.36 5.38
CA PRO A 131 33.27 -17.45 4.27
C PRO A 131 32.67 -18.10 3.02
N GLU A 132 31.58 -18.85 3.18
CA GLU A 132 30.75 -19.42 2.12
C GLU A 132 29.87 -18.36 1.39
N GLY A 133 29.94 -17.12 1.78
CA GLY A 133 29.14 -16.05 1.19
C GLY A 133 29.33 -15.90 -0.33
N GLY A 134 28.33 -15.33 -0.96
CA GLY A 134 28.25 -15.16 -2.42
C GLY A 134 26.82 -15.18 -2.92
N TRP A 135 26.66 -15.33 -4.21
CA TRP A 135 25.34 -15.38 -4.87
C TRP A 135 24.82 -16.81 -4.92
N TYR A 136 23.64 -17.05 -4.34
CA TYR A 136 22.98 -18.35 -4.37
C TYR A 136 21.72 -18.27 -5.23
N ARG A 137 21.56 -19.26 -6.10
CA ARG A 137 20.32 -19.45 -6.88
C ARG A 137 19.24 -20.01 -5.95
N VAL A 138 18.07 -19.36 -5.97
CA VAL A 138 16.98 -19.71 -5.02
C VAL A 138 15.74 -20.22 -5.73
N ARG A 139 14.86 -20.90 -4.99
CA ARG A 139 13.56 -21.34 -5.48
C ARG A 139 12.72 -20.12 -5.91
N GLY A 140 12.03 -20.24 -7.05
CA GLY A 140 11.33 -19.14 -7.70
C GLY A 140 12.17 -18.42 -8.75
N GLY A 141 13.45 -18.77 -8.88
CA GLY A 141 14.39 -18.22 -9.85
C GLY A 141 15.23 -17.07 -9.26
N GLY A 142 16.29 -16.71 -10.00
CA GLY A 142 17.19 -15.62 -9.61
C GLY A 142 18.16 -15.95 -8.48
N TYR A 143 18.88 -14.91 -8.03
CA TYR A 143 20.01 -15.02 -7.13
C TYR A 143 19.86 -14.08 -5.93
N VAL A 144 20.22 -14.58 -4.76
CA VAL A 144 20.29 -13.83 -3.49
C VAL A 144 21.72 -13.77 -2.99
N CYS A 145 22.18 -12.59 -2.57
CA CYS A 145 23.50 -12.40 -1.96
C CYS A 145 23.47 -12.87 -0.50
N VAL A 146 24.28 -13.88 -0.19
CA VAL A 146 24.60 -14.31 1.18
C VAL A 146 25.77 -13.48 1.68
N GLY A 147 25.50 -12.52 2.53
CA GLY A 147 26.46 -11.55 3.05
C GLY A 147 25.89 -10.14 3.10
N GLY A 148 26.71 -9.19 3.52
CA GLY A 148 26.35 -7.77 3.52
C GLY A 148 25.12 -7.39 4.34
N GLY A 149 24.65 -8.25 5.25
CA GLY A 149 23.45 -8.02 6.05
C GLY A 149 22.12 -8.30 5.31
N PHE A 150 22.15 -8.87 4.08
CA PHE A 150 20.95 -9.20 3.32
C PHE A 150 20.37 -10.56 3.67
N ALA A 151 21.17 -11.62 3.53
CA ALA A 151 20.75 -12.99 3.85
C ALA A 151 21.92 -13.80 4.41
N VAL A 152 21.57 -14.86 5.11
CA VAL A 152 22.52 -15.85 5.68
C VAL A 152 21.93 -17.25 5.51
N PRO A 153 22.77 -18.33 5.62
CA PRO A 153 22.26 -19.69 5.71
C PRO A 153 21.25 -19.85 6.85
N ALA A 154 20.19 -20.63 6.63
CA ALA A 154 19.21 -20.99 7.64
C ALA A 154 19.47 -22.42 8.17
N PRO A 155 19.21 -22.70 9.48
CA PRO A 155 18.75 -21.74 10.50
C PRO A 155 19.88 -20.85 11.02
N TYR A 156 19.58 -19.58 11.27
CA TYR A 156 20.55 -18.61 11.81
C TYR A 156 20.36 -18.45 13.32
N ARG A 157 21.31 -18.96 14.08
CA ARG A 157 21.26 -18.98 15.57
C ARG A 157 21.25 -17.56 16.14
N GLY A 158 20.39 -17.31 17.12
CA GLY A 158 20.27 -16.00 17.80
C GLY A 158 19.47 -14.96 17.05
N TYR A 159 19.10 -15.17 15.79
CA TYR A 159 18.24 -14.27 15.05
C TYR A 159 16.77 -14.53 15.38
N ARG A 160 16.11 -13.50 15.93
CA ARG A 160 14.67 -13.52 16.16
C ARG A 160 13.96 -12.80 15.04
N ALA A 161 13.49 -13.57 14.08
CA ALA A 161 12.74 -13.06 12.93
C ALA A 161 11.50 -12.27 13.35
N PRO A 162 11.08 -11.25 12.57
CA PRO A 162 9.75 -10.67 12.66
C PRO A 162 8.68 -11.73 12.35
N THR A 163 7.45 -11.47 12.80
CA THR A 163 6.28 -12.26 12.42
C THR A 163 6.16 -12.29 10.90
N GLN A 164 6.07 -13.47 10.31
CA GLN A 164 5.89 -13.60 8.88
C GLN A 164 4.44 -13.31 8.47
N PRO A 165 4.18 -12.88 7.22
CA PRO A 165 2.82 -12.59 6.78
C PRO A 165 1.98 -13.87 6.74
N ASP A 166 0.76 -13.79 7.28
CA ASP A 166 -0.24 -14.84 7.14
C ASP A 166 -0.91 -14.72 5.76
N LEU A 167 -0.53 -15.61 4.84
CA LEU A 167 -1.06 -15.61 3.48
C LEU A 167 -2.48 -16.19 3.40
N ASP A 168 -2.98 -16.85 4.46
CA ASP A 168 -4.32 -17.41 4.50
C ASP A 168 -5.34 -16.47 5.13
N ALA A 169 -4.89 -15.48 5.88
CA ALA A 169 -5.73 -14.45 6.44
C ALA A 169 -6.02 -13.31 5.44
N GLY A 170 -7.16 -12.66 5.57
CA GLY A 170 -7.46 -11.43 4.80
C GLY A 170 -6.47 -10.30 5.10
N MET A 171 -5.91 -10.28 6.31
CA MET A 171 -4.90 -9.34 6.77
C MET A 171 -3.60 -10.07 7.07
N PRO A 172 -2.49 -9.79 6.36
CA PRO A 172 -1.23 -10.52 6.54
C PRO A 172 -0.57 -10.29 7.90
N TYR A 173 -0.88 -9.17 8.56
CA TYR A 173 -0.38 -8.81 9.89
C TYR A 173 -1.50 -8.28 10.78
N PRO A 174 -1.34 -8.25 12.11
CA PRO A 174 -2.10 -7.39 12.98
C PRO A 174 -1.68 -5.93 12.77
N TYR A 175 -2.64 -4.99 12.87
CA TYR A 175 -2.41 -3.57 12.70
C TYR A 175 -2.84 -2.77 13.92
N GLY A 176 -2.18 -1.64 14.14
CA GLY A 176 -2.54 -0.65 15.15
C GLY A 176 -2.78 0.72 14.50
N ILE A 177 -3.83 1.40 14.96
CA ILE A 177 -4.06 2.82 14.64
C ILE A 177 -3.48 3.68 15.77
N ASN A 178 -2.75 4.71 15.41
CA ASN A 178 -2.18 5.66 16.36
C ASN A 178 -3.22 6.69 16.81
N TYR A 179 -3.35 6.87 18.11
CA TYR A 179 -4.20 7.92 18.71
C TYR A 179 -3.35 9.06 19.25
N GLY A 180 -3.55 10.25 18.69
CA GLY A 180 -2.82 11.44 19.07
C GLY A 180 -1.43 11.50 18.47
N GLN A 181 -0.51 12.16 19.15
CA GLN A 181 0.89 12.23 18.74
C GLN A 181 1.70 11.19 19.52
N SER A 182 2.49 10.40 18.82
CA SER A 182 3.42 9.44 19.42
C SER A 182 4.73 9.39 18.64
N ILE A 183 5.72 8.74 19.21
CA ILE A 183 7.04 8.59 18.63
C ILE A 183 7.28 7.14 18.29
N MET A 184 7.76 6.90 17.09
CA MET A 184 8.34 5.63 16.68
C MET A 184 9.85 5.70 16.86
N TYR A 185 10.36 4.86 17.74
CA TYR A 185 11.78 4.77 18.05
C TYR A 185 12.48 3.72 17.21
N ARG A 186 13.76 3.93 16.89
CA ARG A 186 14.61 2.98 16.17
C ARG A 186 15.07 1.81 17.06
N ARG A 187 15.18 2.04 18.35
CA ARG A 187 15.48 1.09 19.41
C ARG A 187 14.56 1.35 20.60
N LEU A 188 14.52 0.43 21.56
CA LEU A 188 13.81 0.72 22.82
C LEU A 188 14.42 1.98 23.47
N PRO A 189 13.61 3.00 23.77
CA PRO A 189 14.10 4.25 24.32
C PRO A 189 14.60 4.05 25.76
N THR A 190 15.64 4.80 26.12
CA THR A 190 16.11 4.96 27.49
C THR A 190 15.32 6.05 28.20
N LEU A 191 15.46 6.17 29.53
CA LEU A 191 14.90 7.31 30.28
C LEU A 191 15.46 8.66 29.78
N ALA A 192 16.72 8.68 29.37
CA ALA A 192 17.34 9.88 28.77
C ALA A 192 16.64 10.25 27.44
N ASP A 193 16.40 9.26 26.56
CA ASP A 193 15.64 9.51 25.31
C ASP A 193 14.24 10.07 25.61
N LEU A 194 13.52 9.47 26.59
CA LEU A 194 12.19 9.95 26.94
C LEU A 194 12.19 11.37 27.51
N ARG A 195 13.20 11.75 28.29
CA ARG A 195 13.31 13.12 28.79
C ARG A 195 13.53 14.14 27.67
N VAL A 196 14.29 13.76 26.64
CA VAL A 196 14.57 14.60 25.48
C VAL A 196 13.37 14.69 24.53
N TYR A 197 12.79 13.54 24.16
CA TYR A 197 11.79 13.47 23.07
C TYR A 197 10.33 13.50 23.55
N GLU A 198 10.07 13.18 24.84
CA GLU A 198 8.76 13.22 25.49
C GLU A 198 8.82 14.02 26.82
N PRO A 199 9.36 15.26 26.88
CA PRO A 199 9.58 16.03 28.13
C PRO A 199 8.29 16.25 28.92
N TRP A 200 7.15 16.37 28.26
CA TRP A 200 5.82 16.52 28.89
C TRP A 200 5.48 15.39 29.86
N ARG A 201 6.11 14.23 29.78
CA ARG A 201 5.90 13.11 30.69
C ARG A 201 6.52 13.31 32.07
N PHE A 202 7.48 14.20 32.16
CA PHE A 202 8.27 14.49 33.37
C PHE A 202 7.93 15.86 33.96
N SER A 203 7.13 16.66 33.26
CA SER A 203 6.56 17.88 33.82
C SER A 203 5.56 17.47 34.87
N ARG A 204 5.77 17.87 36.14
CA ARG A 204 4.76 17.71 37.18
C ARG A 204 3.53 18.50 36.69
N SER A 205 2.41 17.82 36.51
CA SER A 205 1.12 18.49 36.45
C SER A 205 0.93 19.19 37.78
N THR A 206 1.01 20.52 37.81
CA THR A 206 0.42 21.29 38.92
C THR A 206 -1.07 20.95 38.93
N PRO A 207 -1.63 20.50 40.06
CA PRO A 207 -3.08 20.32 40.17
C PRO A 207 -3.75 21.68 40.02
N ASP A 208 -4.71 21.76 39.11
CA ASP A 208 -5.76 22.79 39.03
C ASP A 208 -5.34 24.26 39.18
N ALA A 209 -5.08 24.91 38.05
CA ALA A 209 -5.52 26.28 37.90
C ALA A 209 -6.90 26.22 37.22
N GLY A 210 -7.95 26.48 38.01
CA GLY A 210 -9.32 26.66 37.54
C GLY A 210 -9.41 27.75 36.45
N PRO A 211 -10.58 27.92 35.80
CA PRO A 211 -10.73 28.77 34.63
C PRO A 211 -10.34 30.20 34.92
N VAL A 212 -9.27 30.70 34.32
CA VAL A 212 -8.88 32.12 34.40
C VAL A 212 -9.85 32.89 33.51
N ALA A 213 -10.61 33.75 34.13
CA ALA A 213 -11.48 34.72 33.50
C ALA A 213 -10.68 35.63 32.55
N ALA A 214 -11.30 35.94 31.43
CA ALA A 214 -10.81 36.92 30.47
C ALA A 214 -10.50 38.26 31.17
N ALA A 215 -9.27 38.77 31.01
CA ALA A 215 -8.92 40.15 31.32
C ALA A 215 -8.47 40.82 30.02
N GLU A 216 -9.24 41.82 29.65
CA GLU A 216 -8.93 42.85 28.64
C GLU A 216 -7.74 43.68 29.10
N GLY A 217 -6.91 44.16 28.15
CA GLY A 217 -5.95 45.24 28.43
C GLY A 217 -4.80 45.28 27.45
N LEU A 218 -4.90 46.15 26.49
CA LEU A 218 -3.86 46.66 25.59
C LEU A 218 -2.63 47.16 26.35
N ASP A 219 -1.42 46.86 25.91
CA ASP A 219 -0.48 47.94 25.57
C ASP A 219 0.70 47.44 24.70
N ALA A 220 1.12 48.30 23.77
CA ALA A 220 2.20 48.11 22.83
C ALA A 220 3.54 48.52 23.46
N GLY A 221 4.49 47.59 23.56
CA GLY A 221 5.85 47.88 24.07
C GLY A 221 6.92 47.10 23.37
N THR A 222 7.78 47.82 22.70
CA THR A 222 9.10 47.61 22.11
C THR A 222 9.80 46.25 22.30
N PRO A 223 10.38 45.65 21.24
CA PRO A 223 11.08 44.38 21.34
C PRO A 223 12.41 44.51 22.06
N PRO A 224 12.79 43.59 22.94
CA PRO A 224 14.12 43.57 23.55
C PRO A 224 15.15 42.98 22.58
N THR A 225 16.29 43.69 22.49
CA THR A 225 17.53 43.26 21.84
C THR A 225 18.08 41.97 22.43
N SER A 226 18.46 41.04 21.54
CA SER A 226 19.13 39.78 21.88
C SER A 226 20.44 39.98 22.60
N PRO A 227 20.74 39.27 23.68
CA PRO A 227 22.11 39.09 24.16
C PRO A 227 22.75 37.90 23.41
N ALA A 228 23.99 38.12 22.99
CA ALA A 228 24.86 37.11 22.41
C ALA A 228 25.29 36.08 23.46
N GLY A 229 25.30 34.79 23.03
CA GLY A 229 26.02 33.69 23.69
C GLY A 229 25.24 32.98 24.80
N THR A 230 24.34 32.08 24.42
CA THR A 230 23.85 31.04 25.31
C THR A 230 24.31 29.68 24.80
N GLU A 231 24.92 28.88 25.70
CA GLU A 231 25.20 27.47 25.49
C GLU A 231 23.93 26.78 24.97
N ALA A 232 24.10 25.95 23.93
CA ALA A 232 22.96 25.23 23.33
C ALA A 232 22.26 24.36 24.39
N ASP A 233 20.99 24.62 24.64
CA ASP A 233 20.13 23.83 25.50
C ASP A 233 20.17 22.36 25.03
N PRO A 234 20.59 21.40 25.88
CA PRO A 234 20.65 19.98 25.52
C PRO A 234 19.27 19.41 25.07
N SER A 235 18.17 20.10 25.33
CA SER A 235 16.84 19.76 24.83
C SER A 235 16.59 20.23 23.38
N ASP A 236 17.47 21.06 22.78
CA ASP A 236 17.30 21.60 21.44
C ASP A 236 17.83 20.65 20.35
N THR A 237 17.33 19.42 20.36
CA THR A 237 17.62 18.41 19.33
C THR A 237 16.92 18.76 18.03
N ALA A 238 17.43 18.19 16.90
CA ALA A 238 16.79 18.33 15.59
C ALA A 238 15.32 17.86 15.63
N ASP A 239 14.99 16.85 16.45
CA ASP A 239 13.63 16.36 16.61
C ASP A 239 12.73 17.31 17.41
N ASN A 240 13.28 18.02 18.40
CA ASN A 240 12.52 19.07 19.10
C ASN A 240 12.33 20.31 18.22
N ARG A 241 13.29 20.62 17.36
CA ARG A 241 13.13 21.63 16.30
C ARG A 241 12.08 21.21 15.29
N ALA A 242 12.05 19.93 14.88
CA ALA A 242 10.99 19.38 14.02
C ALA A 242 9.61 19.45 14.70
N ALA A 243 9.51 19.13 16.00
CA ALA A 243 8.25 19.27 16.75
C ALA A 243 7.78 20.71 16.86
N ARG A 244 8.72 21.67 17.08
CA ARG A 244 8.40 23.11 17.07
C ARG A 244 7.97 23.56 15.68
N ARG A 245 8.63 23.12 14.58
CA ARG A 245 8.20 23.40 13.21
C ARG A 245 6.81 22.86 12.91
N VAL A 246 6.47 21.65 13.36
CA VAL A 246 5.11 21.11 13.24
C VAL A 246 4.09 21.97 13.97
N ALA A 247 4.43 22.50 15.14
CA ALA A 247 3.60 23.45 15.88
C ALA A 247 3.50 24.80 15.14
N GLU A 248 4.64 25.36 14.71
CA GLU A 248 4.72 26.61 13.94
C GLU A 248 3.98 26.55 12.60
N VAL A 249 4.07 25.42 11.87
CA VAL A 249 3.33 25.20 10.61
C VAL A 249 1.83 25.08 10.89
N ARG A 250 1.44 24.51 12.03
CA ARG A 250 0.04 24.46 12.47
C ARG A 250 -0.50 25.83 12.83
N ASP A 251 0.32 26.68 13.46
CA ASP A 251 -0.01 28.07 13.79
C ASP A 251 0.03 28.97 12.54
N ALA A 252 0.84 28.63 11.54
CA ALA A 252 0.90 29.29 10.23
C ALA A 252 -0.16 28.84 9.23
N GLY A 253 -1.09 27.95 9.63
CA GLY A 253 -2.30 27.60 8.88
C GLY A 253 -2.14 26.48 7.83
N GLY A 254 -1.04 25.68 7.85
CA GLY A 254 -0.89 24.52 6.96
C GLY A 254 -0.65 23.20 7.72
N PRO A 255 -1.07 22.04 7.16
CA PRO A 255 -0.75 20.75 7.75
C PRO A 255 0.76 20.46 7.62
N PRO A 256 1.40 19.79 8.63
CA PRO A 256 2.79 19.38 8.53
C PRO A 256 2.98 18.40 7.37
N ARG A 257 4.17 18.33 6.79
CA ARG A 257 4.54 17.33 5.78
C ARG A 257 5.15 16.10 6.45
N LEU A 258 5.14 14.96 5.75
CA LEU A 258 5.79 13.73 6.23
C LEU A 258 7.27 13.92 6.56
N GLY A 259 7.98 14.72 5.77
CA GLY A 259 9.38 15.06 6.03
C GLY A 259 9.59 15.78 7.37
N ASP A 260 8.61 16.55 7.82
CA ASP A 260 8.66 17.27 9.11
C ASP A 260 8.48 16.32 10.30
N LEU A 261 7.93 15.13 10.04
CA LEU A 261 7.73 14.08 11.04
C LEU A 261 8.94 13.15 11.18
N ALA A 262 9.89 13.18 10.26
CA ALA A 262 11.08 12.32 10.28
C ALA A 262 11.99 12.66 11.46
N GLY A 263 12.56 11.64 12.09
CA GLY A 263 13.60 11.80 13.09
C GLY A 263 14.96 12.10 12.47
N GLU A 264 15.91 12.49 13.29
CA GLU A 264 17.28 12.74 12.88
C GLU A 264 17.98 11.48 12.38
N ARG A 265 18.78 11.61 11.30
CA ARG A 265 19.54 10.47 10.77
C ARG A 265 20.52 9.94 11.82
N GLY A 266 20.41 8.66 12.15
CA GLY A 266 21.23 8.01 13.20
C GLY A 266 20.74 8.24 14.62
N GLY A 267 19.77 9.12 14.84
CA GLY A 267 19.13 9.35 16.14
C GLY A 267 18.22 8.19 16.57
N PRO A 268 17.73 8.21 17.82
CA PRO A 268 16.88 7.17 18.36
C PRO A 268 15.45 7.19 17.79
N VAL A 269 15.00 8.31 17.22
CA VAL A 269 13.67 8.49 16.64
C VAL A 269 13.69 8.12 15.16
N VAL A 270 12.74 7.30 14.72
CA VAL A 270 12.48 7.04 13.30
C VAL A 270 11.62 8.17 12.73
N ARG A 271 10.46 8.40 13.37
CA ARG A 271 9.54 9.47 13.02
C ARG A 271 8.49 9.71 14.13
N ARG A 272 7.81 10.83 14.03
CA ARG A 272 6.58 11.11 14.81
C ARG A 272 5.39 10.54 14.06
N LEU A 273 4.43 10.00 14.82
CA LEU A 273 3.17 9.49 14.29
C LEU A 273 2.06 10.45 14.69
N LEU A 274 1.25 10.86 13.72
CA LEU A 274 0.05 11.63 13.94
C LEU A 274 -1.15 10.70 14.19
N SER A 275 -2.22 11.27 14.75
CA SER A 275 -3.48 10.55 14.91
C SER A 275 -4.00 10.06 13.56
N GLY A 276 -4.46 8.81 13.51
CA GLY A 276 -4.95 8.19 12.28
C GLY A 276 -3.89 7.50 11.43
N MET A 277 -2.59 7.61 11.75
CA MET A 277 -1.56 6.82 11.10
C MET A 277 -1.62 5.37 11.59
N TYR A 278 -1.35 4.43 10.68
CA TYR A 278 -1.40 2.99 10.95
C TYR A 278 -0.01 2.38 10.91
N VAL A 279 0.20 1.40 11.79
CA VAL A 279 1.43 0.61 11.85
C VAL A 279 1.11 -0.89 11.82
N ALA A 280 1.95 -1.65 11.12
CA ALA A 280 1.87 -3.11 11.14
C ALA A 280 2.63 -3.64 12.37
N LEU A 281 1.97 -4.47 13.17
CA LEU A 281 2.47 -4.93 14.47
C LEU A 281 3.19 -6.27 14.34
N ASP A 282 4.32 -6.38 15.01
CA ASP A 282 5.06 -7.65 15.16
C ASP A 282 4.75 -8.26 16.54
N ARG A 283 5.35 -7.73 17.59
CA ARG A 283 5.21 -8.22 18.97
C ARG A 283 5.41 -7.12 20.00
N THR A 284 4.95 -7.37 21.21
CA THR A 284 5.23 -6.49 22.35
C THR A 284 6.56 -6.85 23.01
N ILE A 285 7.27 -5.81 23.46
CA ILE A 285 8.52 -5.94 24.20
C ILE A 285 8.45 -4.99 25.40
N ARG A 286 8.79 -5.50 26.60
CA ARG A 286 8.97 -4.69 27.81
C ARG A 286 10.39 -4.12 27.81
N SER A 287 10.50 -2.81 27.97
CA SER A 287 11.77 -2.12 28.12
C SER A 287 12.27 -2.26 29.56
N SER A 288 13.44 -2.82 29.77
CA SER A 288 14.07 -2.89 31.09
C SER A 288 14.51 -1.52 31.62
N GLY A 289 14.73 -0.56 30.72
CA GLY A 289 15.17 0.79 31.08
C GLY A 289 14.05 1.73 31.51
N THR A 290 12.80 1.46 31.10
CA THR A 290 11.64 2.33 31.37
C THR A 290 10.48 1.59 32.03
N ASP A 291 10.55 0.28 32.14
CA ASP A 291 9.48 -0.64 32.58
C ASP A 291 8.18 -0.53 31.77
N GLU A 292 8.23 0.05 30.60
CA GLU A 292 7.07 0.23 29.72
C GLU A 292 7.05 -0.85 28.62
N VAL A 293 5.85 -1.08 28.09
CA VAL A 293 5.61 -2.00 26.98
C VAL A 293 5.53 -1.25 25.67
N TYR A 294 6.28 -1.70 24.69
CA TYR A 294 6.33 -1.19 23.33
C TYR A 294 5.89 -2.26 22.33
N TRP A 295 5.18 -1.85 21.31
CA TRP A 295 5.03 -2.63 20.10
C TRP A 295 6.28 -2.47 19.25
N ARG A 296 6.89 -3.59 18.85
CA ARG A 296 7.77 -3.62 17.71
C ARG A 296 6.91 -3.68 16.45
N THR A 297 7.18 -2.82 15.46
CA THR A 297 6.49 -2.82 14.19
C THR A 297 7.17 -3.76 13.19
N GLN A 298 6.51 -4.07 12.10
CA GLN A 298 7.09 -4.88 11.02
C GLN A 298 8.26 -4.16 10.33
N SER A 299 8.28 -2.84 10.33
CA SER A 299 9.41 -2.02 9.87
C SER A 299 10.60 -2.01 10.85
N GLY A 300 10.44 -2.60 12.04
CA GLY A 300 11.46 -2.68 13.08
C GLY A 300 11.47 -1.54 14.09
N GLY A 301 10.56 -0.57 13.95
CA GLY A 301 10.40 0.53 14.90
C GLY A 301 9.72 0.08 16.21
N PHE A 302 9.78 0.93 17.24
CA PHE A 302 9.15 0.70 18.54
C PHE A 302 8.20 1.85 18.87
N VAL A 303 6.93 1.53 19.11
CA VAL A 303 5.88 2.49 19.48
C VAL A 303 5.28 2.06 20.81
N ARG A 304 5.08 3.00 21.72
CA ARG A 304 4.51 2.71 23.05
C ARG A 304 3.12 2.06 22.92
N ASN A 305 2.92 0.94 23.63
CA ASN A 305 1.69 0.15 23.53
C ASN A 305 0.41 0.97 23.78
N GLY A 306 0.38 1.84 24.81
CA GLY A 306 -0.77 2.67 25.14
C GLY A 306 -1.11 3.79 24.15
N ARG A 307 -0.38 3.89 23.02
CA ARG A 307 -0.63 4.87 21.95
C ARG A 307 -1.23 4.24 20.68
N LEU A 308 -1.33 2.92 20.65
CA LEU A 308 -1.88 2.18 19.54
C LEU A 308 -3.13 1.42 19.97
N ALA A 309 -4.22 1.54 19.23
CA ALA A 309 -5.35 0.64 19.36
C ALA A 309 -5.33 -0.40 18.25
N PRO A 310 -5.60 -1.67 18.57
CA PRO A 310 -5.70 -2.73 17.58
C PRO A 310 -6.81 -2.45 16.56
N VAL A 311 -6.51 -2.62 15.29
CA VAL A 311 -7.50 -2.57 14.19
C VAL A 311 -8.28 -3.88 14.18
N ARG A 312 -9.54 -3.85 14.64
CA ARG A 312 -10.41 -5.03 14.71
C ARG A 312 -11.59 -4.98 13.74
N ASN A 313 -12.08 -3.77 13.47
CA ASN A 313 -13.30 -3.54 12.70
C ASN A 313 -12.98 -3.20 11.23
N TRP A 314 -12.35 -4.14 10.52
CA TRP A 314 -12.15 -4.03 9.08
C TRP A 314 -13.21 -4.83 8.33
N SER A 315 -13.48 -4.46 7.07
CA SER A 315 -14.52 -5.09 6.26
C SER A 315 -14.22 -6.57 5.98
N ARG A 316 -15.17 -7.43 6.28
CA ARG A 316 -15.16 -8.86 5.93
C ARG A 316 -15.93 -9.14 4.64
N PHE A 317 -16.33 -8.10 3.92
CA PHE A 317 -17.01 -8.25 2.65
C PHE A 317 -16.18 -9.14 1.71
N GLN A 318 -16.89 -10.02 1.03
CA GLN A 318 -16.33 -10.88 -0.01
C GLN A 318 -17.19 -10.74 -1.26
N GLY A 319 -16.52 -10.56 -2.40
CA GLY A 319 -17.12 -10.64 -3.71
C GLY A 319 -17.56 -12.05 -4.05
N GLN A 320 -17.87 -12.29 -5.30
CA GLN A 320 -18.36 -13.58 -5.78
C GLN A 320 -17.31 -14.24 -6.68
N VAL A 321 -16.92 -15.47 -6.34
CA VAL A 321 -16.26 -16.37 -7.28
C VAL A 321 -17.34 -16.79 -8.29
N LEU A 322 -17.01 -16.66 -9.58
CA LEU A 322 -17.94 -16.90 -10.66
C LEU A 322 -17.81 -18.34 -11.13
N ASP A 323 -18.93 -19.05 -11.09
CA ASP A 323 -19.07 -20.44 -11.45
C ASP A 323 -20.43 -20.68 -12.16
N GLU A 324 -20.88 -21.91 -12.25
CA GLU A 324 -22.18 -22.24 -12.86
C GLU A 324 -23.37 -21.64 -12.09
N THR A 325 -23.24 -21.41 -10.78
CA THR A 325 -24.30 -20.91 -9.90
C THR A 325 -24.27 -19.39 -9.73
N HIS A 326 -23.08 -18.79 -9.85
CA HIS A 326 -22.84 -17.35 -9.71
C HIS A 326 -22.31 -16.80 -11.03
N GLN A 327 -23.21 -16.34 -11.88
CA GLN A 327 -22.87 -15.79 -13.19
C GLN A 327 -23.18 -14.30 -13.27
N LEU A 328 -22.52 -13.62 -14.20
CA LEU A 328 -22.87 -12.24 -14.55
C LEU A 328 -24.16 -12.22 -15.39
N PRO A 329 -24.99 -11.18 -15.24
CA PRO A 329 -24.76 -9.98 -14.46
C PRO A 329 -25.09 -10.12 -12.98
N LEU A 330 -24.25 -9.53 -12.13
CA LEU A 330 -24.43 -9.43 -10.68
C LEU A 330 -24.69 -7.99 -10.25
N ALA A 331 -25.32 -7.81 -9.08
CA ALA A 331 -25.40 -6.51 -8.43
C ALA A 331 -25.21 -6.66 -6.91
N TRP A 332 -24.77 -5.58 -6.26
CA TRP A 332 -24.69 -5.49 -4.79
C TRP A 332 -25.41 -4.26 -4.29
N MET A 333 -26.18 -4.42 -3.20
CA MET A 333 -26.78 -3.31 -2.48
C MET A 333 -25.68 -2.44 -1.87
N VAL A 334 -25.63 -1.14 -2.22
CA VAL A 334 -24.66 -0.19 -1.64
C VAL A 334 -25.30 0.86 -0.75
N SER A 335 -26.63 0.96 -0.75
CA SER A 335 -27.39 1.82 0.14
C SER A 335 -27.55 1.18 1.52
N GLU A 336 -27.40 1.95 2.59
CA GLU A 336 -27.63 1.51 3.98
C GLU A 336 -29.10 1.10 4.23
N THR A 337 -30.02 1.70 3.47
CA THR A 337 -31.46 1.47 3.57
C THR A 337 -32.03 0.90 2.27
N GLY A 338 -31.41 -0.14 1.74
CA GLY A 338 -31.85 -0.77 0.50
C GLY A 338 -33.16 -1.55 0.63
N TRP A 339 -33.88 -1.62 -0.47
CA TRP A 339 -35.10 -2.42 -0.59
C TRP A 339 -34.99 -3.36 -1.78
N GLU A 340 -35.52 -4.55 -1.60
CA GLU A 340 -35.94 -5.46 -2.65
C GLU A 340 -37.40 -5.18 -2.98
N TYR A 341 -37.78 -5.31 -4.23
CA TYR A 341 -39.09 -4.95 -4.74
C TYR A 341 -39.79 -6.16 -5.39
N THR A 342 -41.11 -6.16 -5.35
CA THR A 342 -41.94 -7.07 -6.13
C THR A 342 -42.43 -6.32 -7.38
N PRO A 343 -42.08 -6.79 -8.60
CA PRO A 343 -42.60 -6.22 -9.84
C PRO A 343 -44.12 -6.33 -9.92
N PHE A 344 -44.79 -5.33 -10.48
CA PHE A 344 -46.21 -5.42 -10.81
C PHE A 344 -46.44 -6.36 -12.01
N ALA A 345 -47.58 -7.04 -12.03
CA ALA A 345 -47.92 -7.99 -13.10
C ALA A 345 -47.94 -7.35 -14.50
N ASN A 346 -48.29 -6.06 -14.59
CA ASN A 346 -48.29 -5.30 -15.84
C ASN A 346 -46.86 -4.80 -16.27
N GLY A 347 -45.82 -5.04 -15.47
CA GLY A 347 -44.44 -4.63 -15.77
C GLY A 347 -44.16 -3.12 -15.67
N LEU A 348 -45.15 -2.31 -15.28
CA LEU A 348 -45.05 -0.84 -15.27
C LEU A 348 -44.58 -0.26 -13.92
N GLY A 349 -44.10 -1.08 -13.01
CA GLY A 349 -43.59 -0.65 -11.73
C GLY A 349 -43.30 -1.79 -10.77
N ALA A 350 -42.93 -1.43 -9.55
CA ALA A 350 -42.67 -2.40 -8.49
C ALA A 350 -43.05 -1.80 -7.12
N SER A 351 -43.50 -2.61 -6.19
CA SER A 351 -43.74 -2.23 -4.79
C SER A 351 -42.59 -2.71 -3.90
N SER A 352 -42.28 -1.98 -2.84
CA SER A 352 -41.31 -2.43 -1.84
C SER A 352 -41.75 -3.76 -1.21
N HIS A 353 -40.80 -4.68 -1.12
CA HIS A 353 -41.02 -6.02 -0.55
C HIS A 353 -40.40 -6.16 0.83
N ARG A 354 -39.06 -6.12 0.90
CA ARG A 354 -38.33 -6.22 2.17
C ARG A 354 -37.08 -5.34 2.15
N ARG A 355 -36.62 -4.95 3.32
CA ARG A 355 -35.31 -4.32 3.48
C ARG A 355 -34.21 -5.35 3.32
N VAL A 356 -33.13 -4.96 2.67
CA VAL A 356 -31.93 -5.76 2.49
C VAL A 356 -30.72 -5.04 3.02
N PRO A 357 -29.83 -5.75 3.72
CA PRO A 357 -28.58 -5.17 4.20
C PRO A 357 -27.72 -4.65 3.06
N ARG A 358 -26.89 -3.67 3.37
CA ARG A 358 -25.82 -3.24 2.48
C ARG A 358 -24.89 -4.42 2.17
N LEU A 359 -24.32 -4.44 0.97
CA LEU A 359 -23.42 -5.48 0.43
C LEU A 359 -24.11 -6.82 0.10
N THR A 360 -25.45 -6.90 0.20
CA THR A 360 -26.20 -8.08 -0.26
C THR A 360 -26.03 -8.25 -1.77
N PRO A 361 -25.59 -9.42 -2.27
CA PRO A 361 -25.49 -9.71 -3.70
C PRO A 361 -26.84 -10.11 -4.30
N PHE A 362 -27.01 -9.85 -5.60
CA PHE A 362 -28.15 -10.25 -6.42
C PHE A 362 -27.65 -10.79 -7.76
N VAL A 363 -28.18 -11.90 -8.22
CA VAL A 363 -28.03 -12.34 -9.60
C VAL A 363 -29.14 -11.67 -10.41
N LEU A 364 -28.75 -10.89 -11.40
CA LEU A 364 -29.69 -10.17 -12.24
C LEU A 364 -30.19 -11.07 -13.39
N ALA A 365 -31.46 -10.93 -13.72
CA ALA A 365 -32.03 -11.61 -14.86
C ALA A 365 -31.60 -10.93 -16.17
N ASP A 366 -31.40 -11.72 -17.22
CA ASP A 366 -31.25 -11.21 -18.57
C ASP A 366 -32.62 -10.79 -19.13
N ALA A 367 -33.10 -9.66 -18.63
CA ALA A 367 -34.40 -9.13 -18.96
C ALA A 367 -34.37 -7.58 -18.92
N PRO A 368 -35.21 -6.89 -19.72
CA PRO A 368 -35.30 -5.45 -19.70
C PRO A 368 -35.64 -4.92 -18.30
N PRO A 369 -35.05 -3.78 -17.90
CA PRO A 369 -35.36 -3.17 -16.63
C PRO A 369 -36.80 -2.66 -16.58
N ILE A 370 -37.37 -2.63 -15.37
CA ILE A 370 -38.67 -1.99 -15.12
C ILE A 370 -38.45 -0.48 -15.00
N ARG A 371 -39.16 0.30 -15.79
CA ARG A 371 -39.15 1.77 -15.73
C ARG A 371 -40.47 2.25 -15.13
N SER A 372 -40.39 3.04 -14.04
CA SER A 372 -41.55 3.61 -13.36
C SER A 372 -41.26 5.07 -13.00
N GLY A 373 -41.76 6.00 -13.82
CA GLY A 373 -41.41 7.40 -13.72
C GLY A 373 -39.89 7.62 -13.87
N ALA A 374 -39.29 8.30 -12.91
CA ALA A 374 -37.84 8.55 -12.86
C ALA A 374 -37.03 7.39 -12.24
N GLN A 375 -37.65 6.25 -11.93
CA GLN A 375 -37.00 5.11 -11.30
C GLN A 375 -36.80 3.97 -12.30
N THR A 376 -35.67 3.31 -12.18
CA THR A 376 -35.31 2.10 -12.93
C THR A 376 -35.01 0.99 -11.94
N PHE A 377 -35.59 -0.18 -12.20
CA PHE A 377 -35.40 -1.37 -11.37
C PHE A 377 -34.83 -2.50 -12.23
N TRP A 378 -33.79 -3.14 -11.75
CA TRP A 378 -33.20 -4.32 -12.37
C TRP A 378 -33.90 -5.56 -11.82
N ARG A 379 -34.31 -6.47 -12.71
CA ARG A 379 -34.93 -7.73 -12.34
C ARG A 379 -33.87 -8.70 -11.83
N THR A 380 -34.22 -9.48 -10.82
CA THR A 380 -33.40 -10.56 -10.28
C THR A 380 -33.94 -11.92 -10.74
N VAL A 381 -33.09 -12.94 -10.79
CA VAL A 381 -33.47 -14.29 -11.29
C VAL A 381 -34.56 -14.94 -10.45
N ASP A 382 -34.72 -14.55 -9.20
CA ASP A 382 -35.79 -15.02 -8.28
C ASP A 382 -37.12 -14.26 -8.44
N GLY A 383 -37.26 -13.46 -9.53
CA GLY A 383 -38.49 -12.74 -9.85
C GLY A 383 -38.69 -11.44 -9.05
N ARG A 384 -37.69 -11.00 -8.32
CA ARG A 384 -37.69 -9.70 -7.61
C ARG A 384 -37.05 -8.60 -8.47
N ALA A 385 -36.90 -7.43 -7.86
CA ALA A 385 -36.23 -6.31 -8.50
C ALA A 385 -35.49 -5.44 -7.48
N VAL A 386 -34.46 -4.74 -7.93
CA VAL A 386 -33.65 -3.82 -7.11
C VAL A 386 -33.55 -2.46 -7.81
N ASN A 387 -33.62 -1.38 -7.05
CA ASN A 387 -33.55 -0.03 -7.61
C ASN A 387 -32.12 0.28 -8.08
N GLN A 388 -31.97 0.77 -9.31
CA GLN A 388 -30.69 1.09 -9.92
C GLN A 388 -29.84 2.05 -9.09
N ARG A 389 -30.44 3.00 -8.38
CA ARG A 389 -29.71 3.99 -7.56
C ARG A 389 -29.05 3.37 -6.32
N ASN A 390 -29.59 2.25 -5.86
CA ASN A 390 -29.19 1.60 -4.62
C ASN A 390 -28.20 0.45 -4.81
N VAL A 391 -27.88 0.08 -6.06
CA VAL A 391 -27.00 -1.04 -6.37
C VAL A 391 -25.84 -0.62 -7.28
N ARG A 392 -24.81 -1.45 -7.30
CA ARG A 392 -23.73 -1.43 -8.29
C ARG A 392 -23.72 -2.75 -9.04
N ARG A 393 -23.45 -2.71 -10.35
CA ARG A 393 -23.60 -3.88 -11.23
C ARG A 393 -22.28 -4.28 -11.86
N ALA A 394 -21.98 -5.56 -11.78
CA ALA A 394 -20.94 -6.17 -12.60
C ALA A 394 -21.61 -6.82 -13.82
N LEU A 395 -21.19 -6.39 -15.00
CA LEU A 395 -21.70 -6.85 -16.28
C LEU A 395 -20.63 -7.66 -17.00
N LEU A 396 -21.07 -8.66 -17.79
CA LEU A 396 -20.15 -9.39 -18.67
C LEU A 396 -19.54 -8.44 -19.70
N ARG A 397 -18.25 -8.59 -19.93
CA ARG A 397 -17.52 -7.81 -20.93
C ARG A 397 -16.79 -8.71 -21.89
N THR A 398 -16.78 -8.31 -23.15
CA THR A 398 -15.92 -8.91 -24.18
C THR A 398 -14.45 -8.59 -23.88
N PRO A 399 -13.53 -9.56 -24.01
CA PRO A 399 -12.11 -9.30 -23.84
C PRO A 399 -11.63 -8.16 -24.74
N PRO A 400 -10.76 -7.27 -24.23
CA PRO A 400 -10.11 -6.26 -25.05
C PRO A 400 -9.28 -6.89 -26.18
N GLU A 401 -9.06 -6.13 -27.23
CA GLU A 401 -8.22 -6.57 -28.35
C GLU A 401 -6.84 -7.01 -27.85
N GLY A 402 -6.34 -8.13 -28.39
CA GLY A 402 -5.04 -8.71 -28.07
C GLY A 402 -4.98 -9.50 -26.75
N VAL A 403 -6.10 -9.69 -26.05
CA VAL A 403 -6.15 -10.60 -24.89
C VAL A 403 -6.17 -12.05 -25.38
N GLY A 404 -5.21 -12.85 -24.92
CA GLY A 404 -5.12 -14.27 -25.23
C GLY A 404 -6.22 -15.11 -24.56
N PRO A 405 -6.49 -16.34 -25.04
CA PRO A 405 -7.61 -17.16 -24.57
C PRO A 405 -7.52 -17.56 -23.10
N THR A 406 -6.34 -17.56 -22.50
CA THR A 406 -6.09 -17.87 -21.09
C THR A 406 -5.44 -16.72 -20.34
N GLU A 407 -5.25 -15.58 -20.98
CA GLU A 407 -4.60 -14.41 -20.37
C GLU A 407 -5.49 -13.86 -19.25
N LYS A 408 -4.87 -13.60 -18.10
CA LYS A 408 -5.55 -12.99 -16.95
C LYS A 408 -5.64 -11.49 -17.14
N TRP A 409 -6.84 -10.97 -17.03
CA TRP A 409 -7.07 -9.53 -17.07
C TRP A 409 -8.19 -9.10 -16.12
N ILE A 410 -8.18 -7.83 -15.80
CA ILE A 410 -9.02 -7.20 -14.79
C ILE A 410 -9.78 -6.04 -15.44
N ASP A 411 -11.11 -6.05 -15.40
CA ASP A 411 -11.97 -4.93 -15.79
C ASP A 411 -12.39 -4.15 -14.55
N VAL A 412 -12.12 -2.85 -14.54
CA VAL A 412 -12.52 -1.93 -13.47
C VAL A 412 -13.48 -0.90 -14.02
N ASP A 413 -14.74 -0.98 -13.62
CA ASP A 413 -15.77 -0.01 -13.96
C ASP A 413 -15.84 1.09 -12.89
N LEU A 414 -15.34 2.27 -13.24
CA LEU A 414 -15.26 3.43 -12.34
C LEU A 414 -16.63 4.10 -12.10
N ASP A 415 -17.66 3.82 -12.91
CA ASP A 415 -19.01 4.32 -12.69
C ASP A 415 -19.85 3.39 -11.84
N GLU A 416 -19.70 2.09 -12.05
CA GLU A 416 -20.37 1.08 -11.24
C GLU A 416 -19.57 0.71 -9.97
N GLN A 417 -18.31 1.16 -9.83
CA GLN A 417 -17.44 0.86 -8.69
C GLN A 417 -17.31 -0.65 -8.44
N VAL A 418 -17.08 -1.39 -9.51
CA VAL A 418 -16.90 -2.85 -9.51
C VAL A 418 -15.63 -3.25 -10.22
N LEU A 419 -15.12 -4.42 -9.87
CA LEU A 419 -14.01 -5.08 -10.52
C LEU A 419 -14.43 -6.49 -10.91
N VAL A 420 -14.12 -6.90 -12.13
CA VAL A 420 -14.29 -8.27 -12.62
C VAL A 420 -12.95 -8.80 -13.11
N ALA A 421 -12.55 -9.97 -12.62
CA ALA A 421 -11.37 -10.69 -13.08
C ALA A 421 -11.76 -11.74 -14.12
N TYR A 422 -10.94 -11.89 -15.17
CA TYR A 422 -11.17 -12.77 -16.31
C TYR A 422 -9.95 -13.63 -16.63
N GLU A 423 -10.21 -14.82 -17.16
CA GLU A 423 -9.25 -15.66 -17.88
C GLU A 423 -9.72 -15.80 -19.32
N GLY A 424 -9.08 -15.08 -20.24
CA GLY A 424 -9.60 -14.92 -21.60
C GLY A 424 -11.00 -14.30 -21.60
N ALA A 425 -11.98 -15.02 -22.14
CA ALA A 425 -13.39 -14.59 -22.15
C ALA A 425 -14.19 -15.00 -20.89
N ARG A 426 -13.61 -15.85 -20.03
CA ARG A 426 -14.30 -16.40 -18.87
C ARG A 426 -14.14 -15.48 -17.65
N PRO A 427 -15.22 -14.89 -17.11
CA PRO A 427 -15.15 -14.20 -15.84
C PRO A 427 -14.99 -15.22 -14.70
N VAL A 428 -14.10 -14.91 -13.75
CA VAL A 428 -13.76 -15.82 -12.64
C VAL A 428 -14.06 -15.24 -11.26
N PHE A 429 -14.13 -13.91 -11.15
CA PHE A 429 -14.42 -13.24 -9.89
C PHE A 429 -14.99 -11.84 -10.13
N ALA A 430 -15.92 -11.42 -9.28
CA ALA A 430 -16.48 -10.07 -9.32
C ALA A 430 -16.66 -9.51 -7.91
N THR A 431 -16.38 -8.22 -7.72
CA THR A 431 -16.48 -7.55 -6.42
C THR A 431 -16.71 -6.05 -6.53
N LEU A 432 -17.12 -5.45 -5.41
CA LEU A 432 -17.16 -4.00 -5.23
C LEU A 432 -15.79 -3.43 -4.91
N ILE A 433 -15.52 -2.25 -5.42
CA ILE A 433 -14.30 -1.48 -5.15
C ILE A 433 -14.62 -0.08 -4.62
N SER A 434 -13.58 0.64 -4.22
CA SER A 434 -13.62 2.09 -4.04
C SER A 434 -12.48 2.71 -4.83
N SER A 435 -12.84 3.44 -5.90
CA SER A 435 -11.88 4.17 -6.73
C SER A 435 -11.62 5.58 -6.21
N GLY A 436 -10.78 6.32 -6.92
CA GLY A 436 -10.41 7.70 -6.62
C GLY A 436 -11.59 8.66 -6.62
N ARG A 437 -11.59 9.58 -5.66
CA ARG A 437 -12.57 10.69 -5.58
C ARG A 437 -12.26 11.71 -6.66
N GLY A 438 -13.14 11.85 -7.65
CA GLY A 438 -13.12 12.98 -8.57
C GLY A 438 -14.15 14.00 -8.14
N ASP A 439 -13.76 15.25 -8.04
CA ASP A 439 -14.70 16.35 -8.00
C ASP A 439 -14.24 17.40 -9.00
N ARG A 440 -14.78 17.29 -10.20
CA ARG A 440 -14.49 18.21 -11.31
C ARG A 440 -14.98 19.64 -11.07
N ASN A 441 -15.85 19.84 -10.06
CA ASN A 441 -16.53 21.10 -9.83
C ASN A 441 -16.08 21.85 -8.57
N SER A 442 -15.31 21.24 -7.66
CA SER A 442 -15.04 21.81 -6.33
C SER A 442 -13.78 22.67 -6.25
N GLY A 443 -12.96 22.76 -7.31
CA GLY A 443 -11.64 23.40 -7.22
C GLY A 443 -10.65 22.68 -6.30
N VAL A 444 -11.07 21.59 -5.67
CA VAL A 444 -10.25 20.68 -4.88
C VAL A 444 -9.49 19.75 -5.82
N ARG A 445 -8.31 19.28 -5.42
CA ARG A 445 -7.49 18.35 -6.21
C ARG A 445 -8.32 17.18 -6.72
N ASN A 446 -8.24 16.92 -8.01
CA ASN A 446 -8.86 15.76 -8.62
C ASN A 446 -8.05 14.50 -8.29
N TYR A 447 -8.65 13.57 -7.56
CA TYR A 447 -8.06 12.28 -7.19
C TYR A 447 -8.66 11.12 -8.00
N GLU A 448 -9.14 11.37 -9.21
CA GLU A 448 -9.69 10.31 -10.05
C GLU A 448 -8.65 9.22 -10.33
N SER A 449 -9.12 7.99 -10.37
CA SER A 449 -8.31 6.88 -10.88
C SER A 449 -8.05 7.08 -12.38
N PRO A 450 -6.85 6.74 -12.87
CA PRO A 450 -6.55 6.86 -14.29
C PRO A 450 -7.44 5.90 -15.11
N THR A 451 -7.81 6.29 -16.31
CA THR A 451 -8.48 5.42 -17.28
C THR A 451 -7.49 4.94 -18.33
N GLY A 452 -7.72 3.76 -18.89
CA GLY A 452 -6.87 3.17 -19.93
C GLY A 452 -6.54 1.71 -19.67
N SER A 453 -5.63 1.20 -20.49
CA SER A 453 -5.11 -0.15 -20.43
C SER A 453 -3.71 -0.15 -19.82
N PHE A 454 -3.53 -0.91 -18.76
CA PHE A 454 -2.28 -1.03 -18.00
C PHE A 454 -1.94 -2.51 -17.80
N ARG A 455 -0.78 -2.76 -17.18
CA ARG A 455 -0.42 -4.07 -16.66
C ARG A 455 0.07 -3.94 -15.21
N ILE A 456 -0.14 -4.97 -14.41
CA ILE A 456 0.48 -5.05 -13.09
C ILE A 456 2.00 -5.04 -13.29
N GLN A 457 2.65 -4.05 -12.69
CA GLN A 457 4.10 -3.83 -12.77
C GLN A 457 4.84 -4.52 -11.63
N SER A 458 4.21 -4.60 -10.47
CA SER A 458 4.76 -5.29 -9.31
C SER A 458 3.65 -5.69 -8.33
N ARG A 459 3.94 -6.74 -7.56
CA ARG A 459 3.05 -7.25 -6.52
C ARG A 459 3.83 -7.37 -5.22
N HIS A 460 3.20 -6.98 -4.12
CA HIS A 460 3.79 -7.01 -2.79
C HIS A 460 2.75 -7.55 -1.80
N ILE A 461 3.12 -8.54 -0.97
CA ILE A 461 2.23 -9.01 0.11
C ILE A 461 1.78 -7.81 0.93
N THR A 462 2.73 -6.92 1.24
CA THR A 462 2.45 -5.61 1.82
C THR A 462 3.42 -4.56 1.28
N ASN A 463 2.96 -3.30 1.27
CA ASN A 463 3.84 -2.15 1.03
C ASN A 463 3.34 -0.94 1.82
N THR A 464 4.26 -0.13 2.34
CA THR A 464 3.91 1.12 3.05
C THR A 464 3.45 2.16 2.05
N MET A 465 2.34 2.83 2.37
CA MET A 465 1.81 3.94 1.59
C MET A 465 1.83 5.21 2.43
N ASP A 466 2.67 6.12 2.03
CA ASP A 466 2.86 7.43 2.64
C ASP A 466 2.49 8.54 1.64
N GLY A 467 2.01 9.67 2.11
CA GLY A 467 1.73 10.81 1.25
C GLY A 467 1.47 12.10 2.01
N ASP A 468 1.73 13.22 1.33
CA ASP A 468 1.39 14.56 1.78
C ASP A 468 0.22 15.08 0.98
N THR A 469 -0.90 15.37 1.63
CA THR A 469 -2.07 15.98 1.00
C THR A 469 -2.32 17.37 1.52
N ALA A 470 -2.53 18.30 0.62
CA ALA A 470 -2.73 19.71 0.97
C ALA A 470 -4.03 20.01 1.73
N GLY A 471 -4.96 19.07 1.84
CA GLY A 471 -6.24 19.27 2.54
C GLY A 471 -6.38 18.45 3.81
N ASP A 472 -5.89 17.21 3.75
CA ASP A 472 -6.14 16.22 4.80
C ASP A 472 -4.91 16.02 5.72
N GLY A 473 -3.77 16.64 5.40
CA GLY A 473 -2.48 16.46 6.10
C GLY A 473 -1.74 15.20 5.66
N PRO A 474 -0.55 14.95 6.23
CA PRO A 474 0.25 13.78 5.90
C PRO A 474 -0.43 12.51 6.45
N TYR A 475 -0.38 11.46 5.66
CA TYR A 475 -0.83 10.14 6.09
C TYR A 475 0.30 9.12 5.95
N SER A 476 0.20 8.06 6.73
CA SER A 476 1.07 6.91 6.65
C SER A 476 0.31 5.65 7.07
N ILE A 477 0.34 4.65 6.21
CA ILE A 477 -0.16 3.31 6.50
C ILE A 477 0.97 2.33 6.23
N GLU A 478 1.59 1.82 7.29
CA GLU A 478 2.60 0.78 7.15
C GLU A 478 1.96 -0.51 6.66
N ASP A 479 2.65 -1.15 5.71
CA ASP A 479 2.32 -2.49 5.26
C ASP A 479 0.86 -2.66 4.77
N VAL A 480 0.38 -1.74 3.92
CA VAL A 480 -0.90 -1.90 3.21
C VAL A 480 -0.95 -3.28 2.56
N PRO A 481 -2.00 -4.10 2.79
CA PRO A 481 -2.03 -5.48 2.34
C PRO A 481 -2.36 -5.64 0.85
N TRP A 482 -1.78 -6.67 0.23
CA TRP A 482 -2.12 -7.19 -1.10
C TRP A 482 -1.99 -6.15 -2.21
N VAL A 483 -0.84 -5.48 -2.27
CA VAL A 483 -0.60 -4.35 -3.19
C VAL A 483 -0.17 -4.84 -4.57
N MET A 484 -0.82 -4.33 -5.60
CA MET A 484 -0.54 -4.58 -7.01
C MET A 484 -0.45 -3.23 -7.74
N TYR A 485 0.76 -2.74 -7.99
CA TYR A 485 0.98 -1.50 -8.73
C TYR A 485 0.77 -1.75 -10.22
N PHE A 486 0.00 -0.88 -10.89
CA PHE A 486 -0.28 -1.00 -12.32
C PHE A 486 0.13 0.24 -13.14
N HIS A 487 0.25 1.42 -12.51
CA HIS A 487 0.66 2.65 -13.17
C HIS A 487 1.27 3.63 -12.16
N GLY A 488 2.60 3.85 -12.23
CA GLY A 488 3.30 4.72 -11.27
C GLY A 488 3.02 4.30 -9.83
N SER A 489 2.41 5.20 -9.05
CA SER A 489 2.00 4.96 -7.68
C SER A 489 0.56 4.46 -7.52
N TYR A 490 -0.19 4.31 -8.62
CA TYR A 490 -1.54 3.74 -8.59
C TYR A 490 -1.50 2.23 -8.44
N ALA A 491 -2.25 1.72 -7.47
CA ALA A 491 -2.31 0.31 -7.15
C ALA A 491 -3.74 -0.18 -6.91
N ILE A 492 -3.94 -1.49 -7.08
CA ILE A 492 -5.07 -2.23 -6.50
C ILE A 492 -4.56 -2.81 -5.17
N HIS A 493 -5.30 -2.64 -4.07
CA HIS A 493 -4.85 -3.10 -2.75
C HIS A 493 -6.00 -3.27 -1.75
N GLY A 494 -5.75 -3.99 -0.67
CA GLY A 494 -6.68 -4.11 0.45
C GLY A 494 -6.75 -2.83 1.28
N ALA A 495 -7.95 -2.37 1.55
CA ALA A 495 -8.21 -1.22 2.41
C ALA A 495 -8.95 -1.67 3.67
N PHE A 496 -8.26 -1.69 4.81
CA PHE A 496 -8.82 -2.12 6.09
C PHE A 496 -9.36 -0.96 6.94
N TRP A 497 -9.13 0.28 6.53
CA TRP A 497 -9.50 1.49 7.27
C TRP A 497 -10.87 2.03 6.92
N HIS A 498 -11.57 1.45 5.93
CA HIS A 498 -12.96 1.75 5.61
C HIS A 498 -13.72 0.53 5.09
N SER A 499 -15.05 0.65 5.02
CA SER A 499 -15.96 -0.39 4.47
C SER A 499 -16.89 0.15 3.37
N TYR A 500 -16.60 1.29 2.79
CA TYR A 500 -17.47 1.98 1.82
C TYR A 500 -17.28 1.51 0.37
N PHE A 501 -17.10 0.20 0.16
CA PHE A 501 -17.03 -0.37 -1.19
C PHE A 501 -18.33 -0.15 -1.95
N GLY A 502 -18.22 0.15 -3.25
CA GLY A 502 -19.31 0.64 -4.10
C GLY A 502 -19.39 2.18 -4.18
N TRP A 503 -18.49 2.91 -3.48
CA TRP A 503 -18.39 4.37 -3.47
C TRP A 503 -16.95 4.82 -3.68
N ARG A 504 -16.76 5.98 -4.31
CA ARG A 504 -15.42 6.58 -4.52
C ARG A 504 -14.87 7.10 -3.19
N MET A 505 -13.77 6.56 -2.71
CA MET A 505 -13.19 6.90 -1.40
C MET A 505 -11.69 7.15 -1.44
N SER A 506 -10.96 6.70 -2.47
CA SER A 506 -9.50 6.76 -2.53
C SER A 506 -8.98 8.06 -3.18
N HIS A 507 -7.66 8.20 -3.24
CA HIS A 507 -6.96 9.27 -3.97
C HIS A 507 -6.37 8.77 -5.31
N GLY A 508 -7.00 7.76 -5.90
CA GLY A 508 -6.66 7.23 -7.21
C GLY A 508 -6.40 5.73 -7.25
N CYS A 509 -5.97 5.13 -6.16
CA CYS A 509 -5.87 3.67 -6.03
C CYS A 509 -7.25 3.00 -6.11
N ILE A 510 -7.25 1.72 -6.42
CA ILE A 510 -8.44 0.87 -6.40
C ILE A 510 -8.45 0.09 -5.09
N ASN A 511 -9.27 0.55 -4.14
CA ASN A 511 -9.41 -0.06 -2.83
C ASN A 511 -10.37 -1.25 -2.91
N MET A 512 -9.98 -2.38 -2.35
CA MET A 512 -10.79 -3.58 -2.19
C MET A 512 -10.92 -3.95 -0.71
N SER A 513 -11.92 -4.75 -0.37
CA SER A 513 -11.93 -5.40 0.94
C SER A 513 -10.67 -6.27 1.08
N PRO A 514 -10.09 -6.42 2.27
CA PRO A 514 -8.89 -7.23 2.43
C PRO A 514 -9.02 -8.69 1.94
N PRO A 515 -10.16 -9.41 2.14
CA PRO A 515 -10.33 -10.74 1.58
C PRO A 515 -10.32 -10.76 0.04
N ASP A 516 -10.97 -9.79 -0.60
CA ASP A 516 -11.03 -9.72 -2.06
C ASP A 516 -9.69 -9.32 -2.68
N ALA A 517 -8.98 -8.38 -2.04
CA ALA A 517 -7.64 -7.99 -2.45
C ALA A 517 -6.67 -9.18 -2.34
N ARG A 518 -6.79 -9.99 -1.27
CA ARG A 518 -6.03 -11.23 -1.13
C ARG A 518 -6.35 -12.21 -2.27
N TRP A 519 -7.63 -12.44 -2.55
CA TRP A 519 -8.03 -13.32 -3.62
C TRP A 519 -7.42 -12.88 -4.96
N LEU A 520 -7.59 -11.62 -5.32
CA LEU A 520 -7.05 -11.05 -6.56
C LEU A 520 -5.52 -11.11 -6.60
N PHE A 521 -4.88 -10.80 -5.46
CA PHE A 521 -3.42 -10.88 -5.32
C PHE A 521 -2.90 -12.30 -5.57
N LEU A 522 -3.51 -13.31 -4.99
CA LEU A 522 -3.07 -14.70 -5.18
C LEU A 522 -3.35 -15.21 -6.60
N TRP A 523 -4.41 -14.73 -7.24
CA TRP A 523 -4.79 -15.12 -8.60
C TRP A 523 -3.96 -14.39 -9.68
N ALA A 524 -3.63 -13.12 -9.54
CA ALA A 524 -3.01 -12.31 -10.60
C ALA A 524 -1.58 -12.77 -10.96
N ASP A 525 -1.14 -12.43 -12.19
CA ASP A 525 0.24 -12.61 -12.63
C ASP A 525 1.10 -11.36 -12.40
N PRO A 526 2.46 -11.51 -12.30
CA PRO A 526 3.21 -12.78 -12.22
C PRO A 526 3.00 -13.48 -10.89
N ALA A 527 3.02 -14.81 -10.86
CA ALA A 527 2.90 -15.57 -9.61
C ALA A 527 3.99 -15.17 -8.60
N LEU A 528 3.61 -15.02 -7.32
CA LEU A 528 4.57 -14.76 -6.25
C LEU A 528 5.23 -16.08 -5.83
N PRO A 529 6.57 -16.22 -5.95
CA PRO A 529 7.25 -17.43 -5.51
C PRO A 529 7.19 -17.59 -3.97
N ALA A 530 7.18 -18.85 -3.51
CA ALA A 530 7.17 -19.15 -2.08
C ALA A 530 8.36 -18.51 -1.35
N GLY A 531 8.11 -17.88 -0.20
CA GLY A 531 9.10 -17.16 0.59
C GLY A 531 9.41 -15.74 0.11
N TRP A 532 8.93 -15.33 -1.08
CA TRP A 532 9.12 -13.96 -1.54
C TRP A 532 8.06 -13.03 -0.94
N HIS A 533 8.45 -11.78 -0.71
CA HIS A 533 7.53 -10.74 -0.25
C HIS A 533 6.95 -9.89 -1.39
N GLY A 534 7.71 -9.74 -2.46
CA GLY A 534 7.27 -9.05 -3.66
C GLY A 534 7.94 -9.58 -4.92
N VAL A 535 7.27 -9.38 -6.06
CA VAL A 535 7.71 -9.78 -7.40
C VAL A 535 7.46 -8.64 -8.39
N TYR A 536 8.39 -8.45 -9.32
CA TYR A 536 8.29 -7.46 -10.38
C TYR A 536 7.95 -8.16 -11.71
N SER A 537 7.08 -7.52 -12.49
CA SER A 537 6.77 -7.99 -13.84
C SER A 537 7.96 -7.76 -14.78
N GLY A 538 8.14 -8.66 -15.71
CA GLY A 538 9.18 -8.58 -16.75
C GLY A 538 8.66 -9.02 -18.11
N THR A 539 9.51 -8.99 -19.12
CA THR A 539 9.15 -9.40 -20.50
C THR A 539 8.76 -10.87 -20.60
N THR A 540 9.40 -11.73 -19.78
CA THR A 540 9.14 -13.17 -19.74
C THR A 540 7.96 -13.56 -18.85
N GLN A 541 7.61 -12.70 -17.89
CA GLN A 541 6.50 -12.87 -16.96
C GLN A 541 5.74 -11.55 -16.87
N PRO A 542 4.93 -11.20 -17.87
CA PRO A 542 4.15 -9.98 -17.84
C PRO A 542 3.08 -10.07 -16.74
N GLY A 543 2.78 -8.93 -16.14
CA GLY A 543 1.69 -8.83 -15.18
C GLY A 543 0.32 -8.91 -15.85
N ALA A 544 -0.70 -9.33 -15.09
CA ALA A 544 -2.07 -9.32 -15.56
C ALA A 544 -2.46 -7.94 -16.10
N ARG A 545 -3.24 -7.92 -17.18
CA ARG A 545 -3.73 -6.68 -17.78
C ARG A 545 -4.81 -6.05 -16.90
N VAL A 546 -4.86 -4.72 -16.84
CA VAL A 546 -5.82 -3.95 -16.05
C VAL A 546 -6.45 -2.88 -16.92
N GLU A 547 -7.77 -2.98 -17.12
CA GLU A 547 -8.57 -2.05 -17.89
C GLU A 547 -9.40 -1.19 -16.96
N LEU A 548 -9.17 0.12 -16.93
CA LEU A 548 -9.97 1.06 -16.14
C LEU A 548 -10.79 1.94 -17.07
N ARG A 549 -12.09 1.98 -16.87
CA ARG A 549 -13.02 2.69 -17.75
C ARG A 549 -14.21 3.30 -17.03
N HIS A 550 -14.87 4.21 -17.73
CA HIS A 550 -16.20 4.72 -17.41
C HIS A 550 -17.23 4.05 -18.31
N SER A 551 -18.15 3.26 -17.74
CA SER A 551 -19.19 2.57 -18.52
C SER A 551 -20.25 3.52 -19.08
N ARG A 552 -20.52 4.63 -18.38
CA ARG A 552 -21.54 5.63 -18.77
C ARG A 552 -21.07 6.58 -19.86
N ALA A 553 -19.76 6.76 -20.02
CA ALA A 553 -19.20 7.61 -21.07
C ALA A 553 -19.44 7.05 -22.49
N ASN A 554 -19.62 5.72 -22.60
CA ASN A 554 -19.82 4.99 -23.85
C ASN A 554 -21.27 4.46 -24.00
N ALA A 555 -22.17 4.78 -23.06
CA ALA A 555 -23.57 4.43 -23.25
C ALA A 555 -24.13 5.26 -24.43
N PRO A 556 -24.83 4.63 -25.41
CA PRO A 556 -25.56 5.38 -26.41
C PRO A 556 -26.44 6.43 -25.70
N GLU A 557 -26.49 7.64 -26.20
CA GLU A 557 -27.36 8.71 -25.67
C GLU A 557 -28.85 8.36 -25.90
N GLU A 558 -29.34 7.35 -25.24
CA GLU A 558 -30.77 7.09 -25.19
C GLU A 558 -31.44 8.15 -24.30
N GLY A 559 -31.92 9.22 -24.91
CA GLY A 559 -32.86 10.14 -24.28
C GLY A 559 -32.32 11.52 -23.88
N ARG A 560 -31.24 11.99 -24.48
CA ARG A 560 -30.90 13.42 -24.37
C ARG A 560 -31.60 14.19 -25.54
N PRO A 561 -32.48 15.17 -25.27
CA PRO A 561 -32.99 16.02 -26.36
C PRO A 561 -31.80 16.74 -27.00
N ALA A 562 -31.72 16.71 -28.30
CA ALA A 562 -30.71 17.41 -29.11
C ALA A 562 -30.69 18.89 -28.74
N SER A 563 -29.82 19.28 -27.83
CA SER A 563 -29.50 20.69 -27.61
C SER A 563 -28.35 21.04 -28.54
N ALA A 564 -28.66 21.87 -29.49
CA ALA A 564 -27.89 22.51 -30.55
C ALA A 564 -26.36 22.43 -30.37
N ALA A 565 -25.70 21.67 -31.24
CA ALA A 565 -24.28 21.77 -31.51
C ALA A 565 -23.97 23.23 -31.91
N ARG A 566 -23.39 24.00 -30.99
CA ARG A 566 -22.78 25.29 -31.33
C ARG A 566 -21.50 24.99 -32.08
N ALA A 567 -21.54 25.15 -33.39
CA ALA A 567 -20.38 25.14 -34.25
C ALA A 567 -19.33 26.12 -33.70
N MET A 568 -18.15 25.64 -33.37
CA MET A 568 -17.00 26.50 -33.12
C MET A 568 -16.51 27.07 -34.46
N PRO A 569 -16.25 28.37 -34.56
CA PRO A 569 -15.70 28.94 -35.78
C PRO A 569 -14.28 28.48 -36.01
N VAL A 570 -14.00 28.00 -37.22
CA VAL A 570 -12.69 27.70 -37.74
C VAL A 570 -11.90 29.02 -37.80
N ALA A 571 -10.74 29.07 -37.11
CA ALA A 571 -9.82 30.19 -37.22
C ALA A 571 -9.14 30.14 -38.61
N PRO A 572 -8.98 31.32 -39.31
CA PRO A 572 -8.29 31.35 -40.58
C PRO A 572 -6.80 31.20 -40.41
N THR A 573 -6.24 30.36 -41.26
CA THR A 573 -4.79 30.24 -41.52
C THR A 573 -4.22 31.58 -42.00
N GLN A 574 -3.17 32.06 -41.30
CA GLN A 574 -2.04 32.82 -41.84
C GLN A 574 -0.74 32.36 -41.20
#